data_84a0762dfabc36865a8ac2edc5b3b0ea
#
_entry.id   84a0762dfabc36865a8ac2edc5b3b0ea
#
_cell.length_a   1.000
_cell.length_b   1.000
_cell.length_c   1.000
_cell.angle_alpha   90.00
_cell.angle_beta   90.00
_cell.angle_gamma   90.00
#
_symmetry.space_group_name_H-M   'P 1'
#
loop_
_entity.id
_entity.type
_entity.pdbx_description
1 polymer ?
#
loop_
_entity_poly.entity_id
_entity_poly.type
_entity_poly.pdbx_seq_one_letter_code
_entity_poly.pdbx_strand_id
1 'polypeptide(L)'
;MLEAFKKYQFTAFIGAPSVYISLLQQKNLAQYDLHHIIFCISGSAPMPVEWLKKFEEVTGTPITEGFGLTEASPVTHANPVFGKQKPGSIGVPVPGTLARIVDTEDGERVLAHNEIGELVIKGPQVMKGYWNRPEETARTIRDGWLYTGDIAYMDEEGYFYIVDRKKDLIIVGGYNVYPREIDEVLHTHPKIREAVTVGVNHRSRGETVKAYIVPEEGANLTVPEVVAFCRQKLASFKVPRLIEFREELPKTMVGKVLRRILREEELQKSDTEQDKEQLVPEETSKEEVSAPEAGIGEKEAKTQGEPEKTDGNA
;
A
#
# COMPACT_ATOMS: atom_id res chain seq x y z
N MET A 1 -27.91 -9.20 -12.66
CA MET A 1 -27.46 -7.82 -12.93
C MET A 1 -27.72 -7.42 -14.38
N LEU A 2 -27.18 -8.07 -15.39
CA LEU A 2 -27.38 -7.72 -16.81
C LEU A 2 -28.85 -7.61 -17.23
N GLU A 3 -29.70 -8.54 -16.80
CA GLU A 3 -31.15 -8.46 -17.04
C GLU A 3 -31.80 -7.21 -16.40
N ALA A 4 -31.27 -6.73 -15.26
CA ALA A 4 -31.75 -5.50 -14.65
C ALA A 4 -31.34 -4.26 -15.47
N PHE A 5 -30.12 -4.21 -16.02
CA PHE A 5 -29.70 -3.16 -16.95
C PHE A 5 -30.67 -3.10 -18.15
N LYS A 6 -30.94 -4.24 -18.77
CA LYS A 6 -31.86 -4.34 -19.92
C LYS A 6 -33.28 -3.89 -19.55
N LYS A 7 -33.79 -4.35 -18.39
CA LYS A 7 -35.18 -4.09 -17.98
C LYS A 7 -35.43 -2.66 -17.53
N TYR A 8 -34.51 -2.08 -16.74
CA TYR A 8 -34.74 -0.80 -16.08
C TYR A 8 -34.01 0.37 -16.71
N GLN A 9 -33.03 0.13 -17.57
CA GLN A 9 -32.27 1.16 -18.32
C GLN A 9 -31.81 2.33 -17.44
N PHE A 10 -31.25 2.02 -16.26
CA PHE A 10 -30.80 3.05 -15.34
C PHE A 10 -29.58 3.80 -15.90
N THR A 11 -29.55 5.10 -15.63
CA THR A 11 -28.57 6.05 -16.17
C THR A 11 -27.34 6.22 -15.28
N ALA A 12 -27.42 5.76 -14.05
CA ALA A 12 -26.33 5.84 -13.07
C ALA A 12 -26.04 4.45 -12.49
N PHE A 13 -24.77 4.10 -12.39
CA PHE A 13 -24.35 2.85 -11.78
C PHE A 13 -23.22 3.07 -10.79
N ILE A 14 -23.47 2.72 -9.52
CA ILE A 14 -22.51 2.88 -8.42
C ILE A 14 -22.19 1.51 -7.86
N GLY A 15 -20.91 1.18 -7.75
CA GLY A 15 -20.47 -0.13 -7.28
C GLY A 15 -19.03 -0.15 -6.78
N ALA A 16 -18.65 -1.28 -6.16
CA ALA A 16 -17.27 -1.57 -5.84
C ALA A 16 -16.52 -2.09 -7.09
N PRO A 17 -15.19 -2.04 -7.14
CA PRO A 17 -14.40 -2.56 -8.27
C PRO A 17 -14.75 -4.00 -8.64
N SER A 18 -14.95 -4.88 -7.67
CA SER A 18 -15.33 -6.28 -7.90
C SER A 18 -16.62 -6.45 -8.71
N VAL A 19 -17.56 -5.52 -8.57
CA VAL A 19 -18.85 -5.55 -9.31
C VAL A 19 -18.61 -5.23 -10.79
N TYR A 20 -17.79 -4.22 -11.09
CA TYR A 20 -17.41 -3.86 -12.47
C TYR A 20 -16.60 -4.98 -13.14
N ILE A 21 -15.62 -5.53 -12.42
CA ILE A 21 -14.81 -6.65 -12.91
C ILE A 21 -15.69 -7.87 -13.22
N SER A 22 -16.57 -8.24 -12.28
CA SER A 22 -17.51 -9.34 -12.48
C SER A 22 -18.46 -9.11 -13.66
N LEU A 23 -18.86 -7.86 -13.91
CA LEU A 23 -19.68 -7.50 -15.05
C LEU A 23 -18.90 -7.70 -16.36
N LEU A 24 -17.67 -7.22 -16.43
CA LEU A 24 -16.80 -7.35 -17.61
C LEU A 24 -16.41 -8.80 -17.93
N GLN A 25 -16.42 -9.69 -16.94
CA GLN A 25 -16.12 -11.11 -17.10
C GLN A 25 -17.32 -11.93 -17.61
N GLN A 26 -18.52 -11.34 -17.73
CA GLN A 26 -19.70 -12.04 -18.25
C GLN A 26 -19.56 -12.32 -19.74
N LYS A 27 -19.59 -13.60 -20.12
CA LYS A 27 -19.44 -14.05 -21.53
C LYS A 27 -20.47 -13.46 -22.48
N ASN A 28 -21.63 -13.09 -21.98
CA ASN A 28 -22.75 -12.56 -22.77
C ASN A 28 -22.88 -11.02 -22.65
N LEU A 29 -21.91 -10.31 -22.09
CA LEU A 29 -21.97 -8.85 -21.88
C LEU A 29 -22.25 -8.09 -23.20
N ALA A 30 -21.61 -8.49 -24.29
CA ALA A 30 -21.79 -7.88 -25.61
C ALA A 30 -23.21 -7.97 -26.18
N GLN A 31 -24.11 -8.79 -25.59
CA GLN A 31 -25.51 -8.90 -25.98
C GLN A 31 -26.42 -7.87 -25.33
N TYR A 32 -25.87 -7.10 -24.40
CA TYR A 32 -26.60 -6.07 -23.63
C TYR A 32 -26.17 -4.68 -24.06
N ASP A 33 -27.15 -3.86 -24.37
CA ASP A 33 -26.94 -2.42 -24.61
C ASP A 33 -26.78 -1.70 -23.26
N LEU A 34 -25.61 -1.15 -23.03
CA LEU A 34 -25.27 -0.39 -21.82
C LEU A 34 -25.09 1.12 -22.09
N HIS A 35 -25.33 1.58 -23.32
CA HIS A 35 -25.14 2.99 -23.71
C HIS A 35 -26.10 3.97 -23.02
N HIS A 36 -27.14 3.48 -22.36
CA HIS A 36 -28.04 4.31 -21.55
C HIS A 36 -27.43 4.75 -20.21
N ILE A 37 -26.30 4.16 -19.82
CA ILE A 37 -25.57 4.57 -18.61
C ILE A 37 -24.84 5.88 -18.90
N ILE A 38 -25.15 6.92 -18.14
CA ILE A 38 -24.55 8.26 -18.30
C ILE A 38 -23.27 8.40 -17.47
N PHE A 39 -23.25 7.81 -16.27
CA PHE A 39 -22.08 7.81 -15.41
C PHE A 39 -21.99 6.58 -14.49
N CYS A 40 -20.77 6.22 -14.17
CA CYS A 40 -20.44 5.15 -13.24
C CYS A 40 -19.55 5.70 -12.13
N ILE A 41 -19.75 5.22 -10.89
CA ILE A 41 -18.88 5.58 -9.77
C ILE A 41 -18.36 4.31 -9.11
N SER A 42 -17.04 4.18 -9.02
CA SER A 42 -16.37 3.13 -8.25
C SER A 42 -15.88 3.70 -6.92
N GLY A 43 -16.12 2.96 -5.82
CA GLY A 43 -15.68 3.34 -4.48
C GLY A 43 -15.43 2.12 -3.60
N SER A 44 -15.12 2.35 -2.32
CA SER A 44 -14.80 1.35 -1.29
C SER A 44 -13.43 0.68 -1.42
N ALA A 45 -12.84 0.62 -2.60
CA ALA A 45 -11.50 0.11 -2.86
C ALA A 45 -10.93 0.77 -4.12
N PRO A 46 -9.60 0.79 -4.32
CA PRO A 46 -9.00 1.25 -5.57
C PRO A 46 -9.44 0.39 -6.75
N MET A 47 -9.72 1.03 -7.88
CA MET A 47 -10.02 0.35 -9.14
C MET A 47 -8.75 0.24 -9.99
N PRO A 48 -8.32 -0.97 -10.43
CA PRO A 48 -7.18 -1.07 -11.33
C PRO A 48 -7.45 -0.34 -12.65
N VAL A 49 -6.48 0.46 -13.10
CA VAL A 49 -6.63 1.33 -14.28
C VAL A 49 -6.96 0.56 -15.56
N GLU A 50 -6.47 -0.67 -15.70
CA GLU A 50 -6.80 -1.53 -16.85
C GLU A 50 -8.30 -1.84 -16.94
N TRP A 51 -8.95 -2.08 -15.80
CA TRP A 51 -10.38 -2.37 -15.75
C TRP A 51 -11.23 -1.13 -15.99
N LEU A 52 -10.76 0.05 -15.55
CA LEU A 52 -11.39 1.34 -15.91
C LEU A 52 -11.47 1.49 -17.42
N LYS A 53 -10.32 1.37 -18.10
CA LYS A 53 -10.21 1.49 -19.56
C LYS A 53 -11.07 0.46 -20.28
N LYS A 54 -10.99 -0.80 -19.86
CA LYS A 54 -11.76 -1.89 -20.46
C LYS A 54 -13.27 -1.67 -20.31
N PHE A 55 -13.72 -1.14 -19.19
CA PHE A 55 -15.14 -0.84 -18.99
C PHE A 55 -15.60 0.28 -19.92
N GLU A 56 -14.81 1.36 -20.03
CA GLU A 56 -15.10 2.47 -20.95
C GLU A 56 -15.13 2.02 -22.42
N GLU A 57 -14.17 1.18 -22.83
CA GLU A 57 -14.16 0.59 -24.19
C GLU A 57 -15.42 -0.20 -24.50
N VAL A 58 -15.94 -0.97 -23.54
CA VAL A 58 -17.11 -1.84 -23.74
C VAL A 58 -18.43 -1.08 -23.64
N THR A 59 -18.53 -0.07 -22.77
CA THR A 59 -19.79 0.59 -22.46
C THR A 59 -19.90 2.00 -23.03
N GLY A 60 -18.78 2.60 -23.45
CA GLY A 60 -18.69 4.01 -23.83
C GLY A 60 -18.78 4.98 -22.66
N THR A 61 -18.83 4.50 -21.41
CA THR A 61 -19.01 5.31 -20.21
C THR A 61 -17.82 5.13 -19.27
N PRO A 62 -17.12 6.24 -18.90
CA PRO A 62 -16.03 6.16 -17.96
C PRO A 62 -16.51 5.83 -16.54
N ILE A 63 -15.68 5.15 -15.77
CA ILE A 63 -15.89 4.98 -14.34
C ILE A 63 -15.18 6.12 -13.61
N THR A 64 -15.95 6.90 -12.86
CA THR A 64 -15.44 7.92 -11.95
C THR A 64 -15.06 7.28 -10.63
N GLU A 65 -13.81 7.47 -10.18
CA GLU A 65 -13.40 7.03 -8.85
C GLU A 65 -13.78 8.07 -7.80
N GLY A 66 -14.33 7.57 -6.69
CA GLY A 66 -14.67 8.38 -5.52
C GLY A 66 -14.07 7.75 -4.25
N PHE A 67 -13.76 8.60 -3.29
CA PHE A 67 -13.22 8.23 -2.00
C PHE A 67 -14.09 8.76 -0.87
N GLY A 68 -14.19 7.94 0.15
CA GLY A 68 -14.92 8.30 1.36
C GLY A 68 -14.72 7.28 2.47
N LEU A 69 -15.22 7.65 3.63
CA LEU A 69 -15.17 6.85 4.84
C LEU A 69 -16.45 7.07 5.65
N THR A 70 -16.78 6.11 6.50
CA THR A 70 -17.99 6.14 7.33
C THR A 70 -18.05 7.41 8.18
N GLU A 71 -16.90 7.83 8.70
CA GLU A 71 -16.70 9.02 9.51
C GLU A 71 -17.02 10.34 8.78
N ALA A 72 -17.20 10.28 7.45
CA ALA A 72 -17.52 11.43 6.60
C ALA A 72 -18.79 11.23 5.74
N SER A 73 -19.66 10.29 6.02
CA SER A 73 -21.06 10.11 5.59
C SER A 73 -21.34 10.06 4.08
N PRO A 74 -20.70 9.28 3.21
CA PRO A 74 -19.34 8.80 3.28
C PRO A 74 -18.36 9.62 2.43
N VAL A 75 -18.82 10.34 1.34
CA VAL A 75 -17.99 10.86 0.25
C VAL A 75 -17.26 12.14 0.63
N THR A 76 -15.97 12.17 0.36
CA THR A 76 -15.13 13.36 0.58
C THR A 76 -14.43 13.85 -0.67
N HIS A 77 -14.08 12.93 -1.57
CA HIS A 77 -13.43 13.24 -2.85
C HIS A 77 -14.07 12.44 -3.98
N ALA A 78 -14.08 13.02 -5.16
CA ALA A 78 -14.47 12.35 -6.39
C ALA A 78 -13.74 12.95 -7.59
N ASN A 79 -13.42 12.14 -8.58
CA ASN A 79 -13.06 12.63 -9.88
C ASN A 79 -14.30 13.33 -10.50
N PRO A 80 -14.15 14.45 -11.22
CA PRO A 80 -15.27 15.11 -11.88
C PRO A 80 -15.94 14.20 -12.91
N VAL A 81 -17.25 14.00 -12.81
CA VAL A 81 -18.02 13.16 -13.77
C VAL A 81 -17.94 13.72 -15.19
N PHE A 82 -18.02 15.05 -15.33
CA PHE A 82 -18.01 15.77 -16.61
C PHE A 82 -16.79 16.68 -16.75
N GLY A 83 -15.63 16.25 -16.24
CA GLY A 83 -14.42 17.05 -16.27
C GLY A 83 -13.18 16.22 -16.51
N LYS A 84 -12.01 16.81 -16.21
CA LYS A 84 -10.75 16.09 -16.28
C LYS A 84 -10.73 15.01 -15.20
N GLN A 85 -10.60 13.78 -15.60
CA GLN A 85 -10.39 12.65 -14.69
C GLN A 85 -8.92 12.27 -14.68
N LYS A 86 -8.41 11.90 -13.52
CA LYS A 86 -7.06 11.36 -13.34
C LYS A 86 -7.15 9.95 -12.77
N PRO A 87 -7.07 8.90 -13.61
CA PRO A 87 -7.09 7.52 -13.14
C PRO A 87 -6.06 7.25 -12.06
N GLY A 88 -6.47 6.54 -11.00
CA GLY A 88 -5.64 6.27 -9.82
C GLY A 88 -5.66 7.37 -8.77
N SER A 89 -6.23 8.56 -9.07
CA SER A 89 -6.54 9.57 -8.06
C SER A 89 -7.92 9.32 -7.45
N ILE A 90 -8.10 9.76 -6.21
CA ILE A 90 -9.43 9.83 -5.59
C ILE A 90 -10.21 11.10 -6.01
N GLY A 91 -9.63 11.91 -6.90
CA GLY A 91 -10.21 13.15 -7.39
C GLY A 91 -9.93 14.35 -6.51
N VAL A 92 -10.84 15.32 -6.59
CA VAL A 92 -10.81 16.58 -5.83
C VAL A 92 -11.84 16.54 -4.70
N PRO A 93 -11.71 17.38 -3.65
CA PRO A 93 -12.72 17.47 -2.60
C PRO A 93 -14.11 17.81 -3.16
N VAL A 94 -15.16 17.11 -2.67
CA VAL A 94 -16.53 17.43 -3.05
C VAL A 94 -16.96 18.80 -2.49
N PRO A 95 -17.95 19.47 -3.07
CA PRO A 95 -18.40 20.79 -2.61
C PRO A 95 -18.64 20.87 -1.09
N GLY A 96 -18.07 21.91 -0.46
CA GLY A 96 -18.15 22.14 0.98
C GLY A 96 -17.14 21.34 1.82
N THR A 97 -16.29 20.54 1.20
CA THR A 97 -15.21 19.80 1.86
C THR A 97 -13.88 20.54 1.71
N LEU A 98 -13.20 20.77 2.82
CA LEU A 98 -11.79 21.18 2.84
C LEU A 98 -10.93 19.96 3.05
N ALA A 99 -9.83 19.86 2.32
CA ALA A 99 -8.85 18.79 2.45
C ALA A 99 -7.43 19.35 2.42
N ARG A 100 -6.52 18.71 3.13
CA ARG A 100 -5.09 19.03 3.11
C ARG A 100 -4.28 17.80 3.50
N ILE A 101 -3.01 17.80 3.14
CA ILE A 101 -2.05 16.80 3.56
C ILE A 101 -1.23 17.40 4.72
N VAL A 102 -1.11 16.67 5.82
CA VAL A 102 -0.31 17.08 6.97
C VAL A 102 0.79 16.06 7.25
N ASP A 103 1.84 16.54 7.89
CA ASP A 103 2.95 15.70 8.32
C ASP A 103 2.45 14.57 9.23
N THR A 104 3.01 13.39 9.05
CA THR A 104 2.58 12.19 9.80
C THR A 104 3.12 12.14 11.23
N GLU A 105 4.18 12.91 11.55
CA GLU A 105 4.82 12.93 12.86
C GLU A 105 4.12 13.90 13.81
N ASP A 106 4.00 15.17 13.41
CA ASP A 106 3.35 16.20 14.24
C ASP A 106 1.84 16.31 13.98
N GLY A 107 1.37 15.93 12.79
CA GLY A 107 -0.03 16.03 12.39
C GLY A 107 -0.54 17.45 12.20
N GLU A 108 0.33 18.46 12.22
CA GLU A 108 -0.04 19.88 12.19
C GLU A 108 0.50 20.60 10.94
N ARG A 109 1.77 20.38 10.59
CA ARG A 109 2.42 21.00 9.45
C ARG A 109 1.75 20.58 8.14
N VAL A 110 1.17 21.56 7.45
CA VAL A 110 0.61 21.33 6.10
C VAL A 110 1.75 21.17 5.11
N LEU A 111 1.68 20.10 4.33
CA LEU A 111 2.68 19.73 3.34
C LEU A 111 2.39 20.40 1.98
N ALA A 112 3.44 20.56 1.18
CA ALA A 112 3.35 21.09 -0.18
C ALA A 112 2.80 20.02 -1.15
N HIS A 113 2.55 20.44 -2.39
CA HIS A 113 2.14 19.53 -3.46
C HIS A 113 3.19 18.41 -3.65
N ASN A 114 2.73 17.21 -3.92
CA ASN A 114 3.52 16.00 -4.12
C ASN A 114 4.29 15.49 -2.87
N GLU A 115 4.16 16.14 -1.71
CA GLU A 115 4.67 15.59 -0.45
C GLU A 115 3.67 14.61 0.16
N ILE A 116 4.19 13.49 0.67
CA ILE A 116 3.39 12.39 1.24
C ILE A 116 3.18 12.64 2.73
N GLY A 117 1.91 12.63 3.16
CA GLY A 117 1.51 12.81 4.55
C GLY A 117 0.12 12.24 4.83
N GLU A 118 -0.46 12.57 5.97
CA GLU A 118 -1.81 12.14 6.34
C GLU A 118 -2.86 13.08 5.71
N LEU A 119 -3.86 12.48 5.05
CA LEU A 119 -5.02 13.22 4.56
C LEU A 119 -5.90 13.63 5.74
N VAL A 120 -6.16 14.93 5.89
CA VAL A 120 -7.12 15.44 6.86
C VAL A 120 -8.19 16.25 6.15
N ILE A 121 -9.44 16.09 6.59
CA ILE A 121 -10.61 16.69 5.95
C ILE A 121 -11.49 17.43 6.96
N LYS A 122 -12.19 18.45 6.48
CA LYS A 122 -13.18 19.21 7.25
C LYS A 122 -14.35 19.52 6.36
N GLY A 123 -15.56 19.25 6.83
CA GLY A 123 -16.77 19.50 6.06
C GLY A 123 -18.03 19.16 6.85
N PRO A 124 -19.20 19.56 6.34
CA PRO A 124 -20.48 19.34 7.03
C PRO A 124 -20.88 17.88 7.17
N GLN A 125 -20.30 17.00 6.33
CA GLN A 125 -20.54 15.55 6.33
C GLN A 125 -19.68 14.79 7.35
N VAL A 126 -18.69 15.45 7.99
CA VAL A 126 -17.87 14.82 9.02
C VAL A 126 -18.72 14.50 10.24
N MET A 127 -18.59 13.29 10.77
CA MET A 127 -19.31 12.81 11.93
C MET A 127 -19.10 13.69 13.17
N LYS A 128 -20.03 13.64 14.11
CA LYS A 128 -19.85 14.30 15.42
C LYS A 128 -18.84 13.58 16.33
N GLY A 129 -18.64 12.29 16.11
CA GLY A 129 -17.74 11.45 16.88
C GLY A 129 -18.20 10.00 16.95
N TYR A 130 -17.39 9.17 17.57
CA TYR A 130 -17.71 7.77 17.84
C TYR A 130 -18.61 7.65 19.05
N TRP A 131 -19.66 6.83 18.94
CA TRP A 131 -20.62 6.58 20.00
C TRP A 131 -19.96 6.00 21.26
N ASN A 132 -20.13 6.68 22.40
CA ASN A 132 -19.53 6.31 23.68
C ASN A 132 -17.99 6.14 23.67
N ARG A 133 -17.29 6.85 22.76
CA ARG A 133 -15.82 6.82 22.63
C ARG A 133 -15.23 8.23 22.55
N PRO A 134 -15.32 9.04 23.63
CA PRO A 134 -14.88 10.43 23.60
C PRO A 134 -13.37 10.58 23.35
N GLU A 135 -12.54 9.71 23.95
CA GLU A 135 -11.11 9.74 23.75
C GLU A 135 -10.69 9.43 22.30
N GLU A 136 -11.32 8.40 21.71
CA GLU A 136 -11.06 8.04 20.32
C GLU A 136 -11.52 9.15 19.36
N THR A 137 -12.67 9.76 19.68
CA THR A 137 -13.18 10.92 18.95
C THR A 137 -12.18 12.08 19.01
N ALA A 138 -11.67 12.43 20.18
CA ALA A 138 -10.72 13.52 20.36
C ALA A 138 -9.37 13.27 19.63
N ARG A 139 -8.95 12.00 19.50
CA ARG A 139 -7.75 11.65 18.71
C ARG A 139 -8.00 11.76 17.21
N THR A 140 -9.22 11.46 16.76
CA THR A 140 -9.59 11.39 15.34
C THR A 140 -10.08 12.73 14.81
N ILE A 141 -10.76 13.55 15.63
CA ILE A 141 -11.25 14.89 15.23
C ILE A 141 -10.57 15.93 16.11
N ARG A 142 -9.73 16.77 15.47
CA ARG A 142 -8.96 17.83 16.13
C ARG A 142 -9.31 19.16 15.47
N ASP A 143 -9.77 20.14 16.21
CA ASP A 143 -10.18 21.47 15.70
C ASP A 143 -11.14 21.43 14.51
N GLY A 144 -12.01 20.40 14.49
CA GLY A 144 -12.97 20.16 13.42
C GLY A 144 -12.37 19.52 12.15
N TRP A 145 -11.11 19.11 12.18
CA TRP A 145 -10.47 18.30 11.13
C TRP A 145 -10.52 16.82 11.50
N LEU A 146 -11.03 16.00 10.60
CA LEU A 146 -11.00 14.56 10.68
C LEU A 146 -9.66 14.05 10.13
N TYR A 147 -8.88 13.41 10.99
CA TYR A 147 -7.65 12.70 10.64
C TYR A 147 -8.03 11.32 10.14
N THR A 148 -7.90 11.11 8.83
CA THR A 148 -8.48 9.92 8.17
C THR A 148 -7.70 8.64 8.46
N GLY A 149 -6.43 8.77 8.84
CA GLY A 149 -5.49 7.65 8.92
C GLY A 149 -5.08 7.11 7.55
N ASP A 150 -5.44 7.79 6.46
CA ASP A 150 -4.99 7.47 5.11
C ASP A 150 -3.81 8.37 4.73
N ILE A 151 -2.74 7.76 4.24
CA ILE A 151 -1.55 8.45 3.72
C ILE A 151 -1.80 8.79 2.26
N ALA A 152 -1.56 10.04 1.92
CA ALA A 152 -1.87 10.57 0.61
C ALA A 152 -0.91 11.69 0.21
N TYR A 153 -0.99 12.12 -1.04
CA TYR A 153 -0.43 13.38 -1.50
C TYR A 153 -1.44 14.10 -2.40
N MET A 154 -1.22 15.39 -2.62
CA MET A 154 -2.01 16.22 -3.53
C MET A 154 -1.09 16.72 -4.65
N ASP A 155 -1.52 16.60 -5.90
CA ASP A 155 -0.76 17.15 -7.03
C ASP A 155 -1.01 18.65 -7.22
N GLU A 156 -0.28 19.27 -8.15
CA GLU A 156 -0.36 20.69 -8.43
C GLU A 156 -1.73 21.16 -8.99
N GLU A 157 -2.53 20.23 -9.50
CA GLU A 157 -3.88 20.48 -9.99
C GLU A 157 -4.96 20.25 -8.92
N GLY A 158 -4.57 19.90 -7.69
CA GLY A 158 -5.48 19.67 -6.57
C GLY A 158 -6.14 18.30 -6.54
N TYR A 159 -5.63 17.32 -7.29
CA TYR A 159 -6.07 15.93 -7.20
C TYR A 159 -5.33 15.19 -6.11
N PHE A 160 -6.06 14.40 -5.34
CA PHE A 160 -5.52 13.62 -4.24
C PHE A 160 -5.30 12.16 -4.64
N TYR A 161 -4.24 11.56 -4.10
CA TYR A 161 -3.84 10.17 -4.36
C TYR A 161 -3.59 9.47 -3.03
N ILE A 162 -4.31 8.38 -2.78
CA ILE A 162 -4.07 7.54 -1.60
C ILE A 162 -2.86 6.64 -1.87
N VAL A 163 -1.86 6.77 -1.01
CA VAL A 163 -0.65 5.93 -1.03
C VAL A 163 -0.88 4.66 -0.24
N ASP A 164 -1.34 4.79 1.03
CA ASP A 164 -1.63 3.64 1.90
C ASP A 164 -2.40 4.09 3.16
N ARG A 165 -2.49 3.21 4.15
CA ARG A 165 -2.99 3.53 5.48
C ARG A 165 -1.87 3.70 6.49
N LYS A 166 -1.95 4.72 7.33
CA LYS A 166 -0.98 5.01 8.39
C LYS A 166 -0.70 3.79 9.28
N LYS A 167 -1.75 3.07 9.66
CA LYS A 167 -1.66 1.85 10.47
C LYS A 167 -1.06 0.63 9.75
N ASP A 168 -1.02 0.64 8.41
CA ASP A 168 -0.50 -0.45 7.60
C ASP A 168 0.94 -0.19 7.14
N LEU A 169 1.47 1.02 7.41
CA LEU A 169 2.86 1.38 7.14
C LEU A 169 3.82 0.39 7.79
N ILE A 170 4.80 -0.06 7.04
CA ILE A 170 5.87 -0.96 7.50
C ILE A 170 7.15 -0.14 7.66
N ILE A 171 7.80 -0.25 8.82
CA ILE A 171 9.06 0.47 9.08
C ILE A 171 10.23 -0.50 8.99
N VAL A 172 10.91 -0.50 7.85
CA VAL A 172 12.04 -1.40 7.57
C VAL A 172 13.36 -0.66 7.74
N GLY A 173 14.04 -0.87 8.86
CA GLY A 173 15.34 -0.20 9.11
C GLY A 173 15.28 1.31 9.06
N GLY A 174 14.17 1.91 9.52
CA GLY A 174 13.93 3.35 9.50
C GLY A 174 13.30 3.90 8.21
N TYR A 175 13.09 3.06 7.20
CA TYR A 175 12.42 3.47 5.96
C TYR A 175 10.94 3.15 5.99
N ASN A 176 10.12 4.11 5.57
CA ASN A 176 8.70 3.92 5.36
C ASN A 176 8.44 3.10 4.10
N VAL A 177 7.80 1.95 4.27
CA VAL A 177 7.39 1.05 3.18
C VAL A 177 5.88 0.97 3.17
N TYR A 178 5.30 1.30 2.05
CA TYR A 178 3.86 1.28 1.83
C TYR A 178 3.45 -0.06 1.20
N PRO A 179 2.72 -0.92 1.92
CA PRO A 179 2.30 -2.23 1.42
C PRO A 179 1.62 -2.20 0.07
N ARG A 180 0.79 -1.18 -0.17
CA ARG A 180 0.04 -1.06 -1.43
C ARG A 180 0.95 -0.95 -2.66
N GLU A 181 2.07 -0.24 -2.58
CA GLU A 181 3.04 -0.14 -3.67
C GLU A 181 3.57 -1.52 -4.07
N ILE A 182 3.79 -2.38 -3.08
CA ILE A 182 4.27 -3.75 -3.30
C ILE A 182 3.16 -4.62 -3.87
N ASP A 183 1.94 -4.50 -3.32
CA ASP A 183 0.77 -5.22 -3.81
C ASP A 183 0.49 -4.90 -5.29
N GLU A 184 0.56 -3.62 -5.66
CA GLU A 184 0.37 -3.16 -7.05
C GLU A 184 1.41 -3.79 -7.98
N VAL A 185 2.69 -3.85 -7.58
CA VAL A 185 3.74 -4.54 -8.33
C VAL A 185 3.46 -6.04 -8.45
N LEU A 186 3.09 -6.71 -7.36
CA LEU A 186 2.79 -8.14 -7.36
C LEU A 186 1.59 -8.47 -8.27
N HIS A 187 0.56 -7.65 -8.30
CA HIS A 187 -0.61 -7.84 -9.17
C HIS A 187 -0.29 -7.70 -10.67
N THR A 188 0.84 -7.09 -11.04
CA THR A 188 1.29 -7.08 -12.46
C THR A 188 1.99 -8.37 -12.88
N HIS A 189 2.19 -9.33 -11.98
CA HIS A 189 2.83 -10.61 -12.31
C HIS A 189 1.82 -11.59 -12.91
N PRO A 190 2.07 -12.18 -14.11
CA PRO A 190 1.07 -12.96 -14.84
C PRO A 190 0.62 -14.26 -14.15
N LYS A 191 1.39 -14.75 -13.17
CA LYS A 191 1.09 -15.96 -12.40
C LYS A 191 0.50 -15.68 -11.02
N ILE A 192 0.21 -14.41 -10.68
CA ILE A 192 -0.34 -14.03 -9.38
C ILE A 192 -1.79 -13.60 -9.57
N ARG A 193 -2.70 -14.34 -8.95
CA ARG A 193 -4.12 -14.01 -8.91
C ARG A 193 -4.44 -12.96 -7.87
N GLU A 194 -3.83 -13.10 -6.68
CA GLU A 194 -4.01 -12.17 -5.56
C GLU A 194 -2.73 -12.05 -4.76
N ALA A 195 -2.47 -10.86 -4.25
CA ALA A 195 -1.36 -10.62 -3.34
C ALA A 195 -1.75 -9.58 -2.29
N VAL A 196 -1.18 -9.72 -1.11
CA VAL A 196 -1.28 -8.73 -0.04
C VAL A 196 -0.01 -8.74 0.79
N THR A 197 0.47 -7.56 1.13
CA THR A 197 1.70 -7.36 1.89
C THR A 197 1.39 -6.84 3.29
N VAL A 198 2.14 -7.33 4.27
CA VAL A 198 2.08 -6.87 5.67
C VAL A 198 3.49 -6.73 6.25
N GLY A 199 3.62 -5.87 7.26
CA GLY A 199 4.80 -5.82 8.11
C GLY A 199 4.76 -6.94 9.14
N VAL A 200 5.90 -7.59 9.35
CA VAL A 200 6.11 -8.57 10.41
C VAL A 200 7.36 -8.20 11.21
N ASN A 201 7.35 -8.48 12.50
CA ASN A 201 8.48 -8.15 13.38
C ASN A 201 9.77 -8.82 12.93
N HIS A 202 10.88 -8.07 13.00
CA HIS A 202 12.21 -8.56 12.65
C HIS A 202 13.25 -8.15 13.71
N ARG A 203 14.04 -9.11 14.21
CA ARG A 203 14.97 -8.94 15.35
C ARG A 203 15.92 -7.73 15.24
N SER A 204 16.37 -7.35 14.04
CA SER A 204 17.41 -6.33 13.85
C SER A 204 16.94 -5.10 13.05
N ARG A 205 15.72 -5.07 12.51
CA ARG A 205 15.26 -4.02 11.59
C ARG A 205 13.94 -3.36 11.98
N GLY A 206 13.39 -3.73 13.15
CA GLY A 206 12.04 -3.37 13.54
C GLY A 206 11.03 -4.27 12.83
N GLU A 207 10.72 -3.98 11.57
CA GLU A 207 9.85 -4.80 10.76
C GLU A 207 10.55 -5.29 9.47
N THR A 208 9.97 -6.27 8.83
CA THR A 208 10.30 -6.71 7.48
C THR A 208 9.03 -6.95 6.66
N VAL A 209 9.18 -6.94 5.35
CA VAL A 209 8.07 -7.10 4.41
C VAL A 209 7.77 -8.58 4.21
N LYS A 210 6.51 -8.98 4.46
CA LYS A 210 5.98 -10.31 4.12
C LYS A 210 4.84 -10.18 3.12
N ALA A 211 4.92 -10.96 2.03
CA ALA A 211 3.87 -11.06 1.02
C ALA A 211 3.13 -12.39 1.13
N TYR A 212 1.81 -12.33 1.15
CA TYR A 212 0.91 -13.47 0.98
C TYR A 212 0.42 -13.48 -0.45
N ILE A 213 0.57 -14.60 -1.14
CA ILE A 213 0.33 -14.70 -2.58
C ILE A 213 -0.58 -15.88 -2.86
N VAL A 214 -1.62 -15.62 -3.66
CA VAL A 214 -2.45 -16.66 -4.26
C VAL A 214 -2.05 -16.79 -5.73
N PRO A 215 -1.43 -17.89 -6.15
CA PRO A 215 -1.08 -18.10 -7.55
C PRO A 215 -2.32 -18.26 -8.44
N GLU A 216 -2.17 -18.00 -9.74
CA GLU A 216 -3.15 -18.42 -10.74
C GLU A 216 -3.29 -19.96 -10.77
N GLU A 217 -4.46 -20.44 -11.15
CA GLU A 217 -4.75 -21.87 -11.19
C GLU A 217 -3.79 -22.61 -12.13
N GLY A 218 -3.13 -23.64 -11.63
CA GLY A 218 -2.13 -24.41 -12.37
C GLY A 218 -0.78 -23.71 -12.57
N ALA A 219 -0.57 -22.51 -12.07
CA ALA A 219 0.70 -21.81 -12.18
C ALA A 219 1.74 -22.38 -11.21
N ASN A 220 2.91 -22.75 -11.76
CA ASN A 220 4.08 -23.06 -10.93
C ASN A 220 4.84 -21.75 -10.64
N LEU A 221 4.62 -21.18 -9.47
CA LEU A 221 5.23 -19.93 -9.01
C LEU A 221 6.15 -20.23 -7.82
N THR A 222 7.38 -19.71 -7.86
CA THR A 222 8.38 -19.94 -6.82
C THR A 222 8.77 -18.65 -6.09
N VAL A 223 9.23 -18.77 -4.85
CA VAL A 223 9.74 -17.64 -4.05
C VAL A 223 10.86 -16.88 -4.79
N PRO A 224 11.90 -17.53 -5.37
CA PRO A 224 12.93 -16.81 -6.12
C PRO A 224 12.39 -16.03 -7.33
N GLU A 225 11.39 -16.57 -8.03
CA GLU A 225 10.75 -15.89 -9.17
C GLU A 225 10.04 -14.59 -8.73
N VAL A 226 9.27 -14.64 -7.65
CA VAL A 226 8.60 -13.46 -7.09
C VAL A 226 9.60 -12.42 -6.62
N VAL A 227 10.64 -12.83 -5.89
CA VAL A 227 11.69 -11.92 -5.40
C VAL A 227 12.42 -11.25 -6.58
N ALA A 228 12.78 -12.03 -7.61
CA ALA A 228 13.44 -11.51 -8.80
C ALA A 228 12.58 -10.48 -9.55
N PHE A 229 11.28 -10.76 -9.65
CA PHE A 229 10.31 -9.84 -10.25
C PHE A 229 10.18 -8.53 -9.47
N CYS A 230 10.05 -8.61 -8.14
CA CYS A 230 9.98 -7.43 -7.28
C CYS A 230 11.26 -6.59 -7.34
N ARG A 231 12.46 -7.21 -7.39
CA ARG A 231 13.75 -6.51 -7.47
C ARG A 231 13.91 -5.65 -8.74
N GLN A 232 13.22 -5.98 -9.82
CA GLN A 232 13.25 -5.20 -11.05
C GLN A 232 12.44 -3.90 -10.96
N LYS A 233 11.49 -3.82 -10.01
CA LYS A 233 10.48 -2.75 -9.95
C LYS A 233 10.51 -1.97 -8.64
N LEU A 234 11.08 -2.53 -7.58
CA LEU A 234 11.07 -1.97 -6.24
C LEU A 234 12.47 -1.70 -5.71
N ALA A 235 12.60 -0.69 -4.86
CA ALA A 235 13.81 -0.48 -4.08
C ALA A 235 14.09 -1.68 -3.17
N SER A 236 15.35 -1.99 -2.89
CA SER A 236 15.79 -3.22 -2.22
C SER A 236 15.17 -3.43 -0.83
N PHE A 237 14.90 -2.34 -0.09
CA PHE A 237 14.28 -2.40 1.23
C PHE A 237 12.75 -2.66 1.17
N LYS A 238 12.10 -2.46 0.01
CA LYS A 238 10.68 -2.74 -0.25
C LYS A 238 10.43 -4.18 -0.73
N VAL A 239 11.47 -4.87 -1.21
CA VAL A 239 11.32 -6.24 -1.73
C VAL A 239 10.91 -7.19 -0.60
N PRO A 240 9.83 -7.98 -0.77
CA PRO A 240 9.40 -8.95 0.23
C PRO A 240 10.53 -9.94 0.55
N ARG A 241 10.84 -10.09 1.83
CA ARG A 241 11.82 -11.09 2.31
C ARG A 241 11.16 -12.40 2.69
N LEU A 242 9.91 -12.33 3.08
CA LEU A 242 9.10 -13.48 3.42
C LEU A 242 7.94 -13.57 2.43
N ILE A 243 7.73 -14.75 1.87
CA ILE A 243 6.64 -15.02 0.93
C ILE A 243 5.93 -16.29 1.39
N GLU A 244 4.61 -16.21 1.52
CA GLU A 244 3.76 -17.34 1.86
C GLU A 244 2.70 -17.52 0.76
N PHE A 245 2.69 -18.71 0.14
CA PHE A 245 1.65 -19.06 -0.84
C PHE A 245 0.42 -19.57 -0.11
N ARG A 246 -0.76 -19.14 -0.57
CA ARG A 246 -2.07 -19.54 -0.04
C ARG A 246 -3.03 -19.88 -1.16
N GLU A 247 -4.07 -20.65 -0.85
CA GLU A 247 -5.18 -20.93 -1.76
C GLU A 247 -6.14 -19.74 -1.83
N GLU A 248 -6.33 -19.03 -0.70
CA GLU A 248 -7.18 -17.84 -0.59
C GLU A 248 -6.66 -16.87 0.47
N LEU A 249 -7.07 -15.60 0.36
CA LEU A 249 -6.82 -14.56 1.35
C LEU A 249 -8.08 -14.28 2.18
N PRO A 250 -7.96 -13.92 3.47
CA PRO A 250 -9.10 -13.52 4.29
C PRO A 250 -9.72 -12.23 3.75
N LYS A 251 -11.02 -12.25 3.47
CA LYS A 251 -11.76 -11.14 2.86
C LYS A 251 -13.05 -10.80 3.59
N THR A 252 -13.48 -9.56 3.44
CA THR A 252 -14.84 -9.16 3.78
C THR A 252 -15.83 -9.71 2.77
N MET A 253 -17.14 -9.64 3.08
CA MET A 253 -18.23 -10.02 2.14
C MET A 253 -18.20 -9.23 0.82
N VAL A 254 -17.59 -8.04 0.81
CA VAL A 254 -17.42 -7.21 -0.41
C VAL A 254 -16.07 -7.41 -1.11
N GLY A 255 -15.31 -8.45 -0.71
CA GLY A 255 -14.06 -8.84 -1.38
C GLY A 255 -12.80 -8.09 -0.95
N LYS A 256 -12.87 -7.22 0.08
CA LYS A 256 -11.70 -6.50 0.59
C LYS A 256 -10.84 -7.40 1.48
N VAL A 257 -9.53 -7.52 1.17
CA VAL A 257 -8.58 -8.30 1.96
C VAL A 257 -8.40 -7.70 3.37
N LEU A 258 -8.42 -8.56 4.38
CA LEU A 258 -8.33 -8.23 5.79
C LEU A 258 -6.88 -8.37 6.29
N ARG A 259 -6.01 -7.37 6.00
CA ARG A 259 -4.61 -7.35 6.47
C ARG A 259 -4.48 -7.55 7.98
N ARG A 260 -5.45 -7.07 8.76
CA ARG A 260 -5.46 -7.25 10.21
C ARG A 260 -5.39 -8.71 10.63
N ILE A 261 -6.15 -9.58 9.98
CA ILE A 261 -6.15 -11.02 10.28
C ILE A 261 -4.78 -11.63 10.01
N LEU A 262 -4.16 -11.29 8.88
CA LEU A 262 -2.84 -11.79 8.52
C LEU A 262 -1.75 -11.33 9.50
N ARG A 263 -1.84 -10.09 10.00
CA ARG A 263 -0.95 -9.58 11.04
C ARG A 263 -1.14 -10.31 12.38
N GLU A 264 -2.39 -10.54 12.78
CA GLU A 264 -2.72 -11.28 14.01
C GLU A 264 -2.19 -12.72 13.94
N GLU A 265 -2.28 -13.40 12.79
CA GLU A 265 -1.70 -14.71 12.57
C GLU A 265 -0.17 -14.71 12.75
N GLU A 266 0.52 -13.68 12.24
CA GLU A 266 1.97 -13.57 12.39
C GLU A 266 2.41 -13.30 13.84
N LEU A 267 1.68 -12.49 14.57
CA LEU A 267 1.94 -12.26 15.99
C LEU A 267 1.82 -13.56 16.78
N GLN A 268 0.77 -14.37 16.53
CA GLN A 268 0.60 -15.66 17.18
C GLN A 268 1.71 -16.67 16.82
N LYS A 269 2.22 -16.65 15.57
CA LYS A 269 3.35 -17.48 15.16
C LYS A 269 4.63 -17.08 15.88
N SER A 270 4.91 -15.77 16.01
CA SER A 270 6.10 -15.24 16.67
C SER A 270 6.12 -15.59 18.17
N ASP A 271 4.99 -15.51 18.84
CA ASP A 271 4.87 -15.88 20.25
C ASP A 271 5.13 -17.37 20.46
N THR A 272 4.61 -18.22 19.56
CA THR A 272 4.80 -19.68 19.62
C THR A 272 6.24 -20.09 19.30
N GLU A 273 6.97 -19.37 18.46
CA GLU A 273 8.39 -19.63 18.16
C GLU A 273 9.30 -19.15 19.30
N GLN A 274 8.99 -18.03 19.94
CA GLN A 274 9.73 -17.55 21.13
C GLN A 274 9.59 -18.51 22.31
N ASP A 275 8.41 -19.07 22.53
CA ASP A 275 8.19 -20.10 23.55
C ASP A 275 8.98 -21.40 23.26
N LYS A 276 9.18 -21.74 21.99
CA LYS A 276 10.00 -22.92 21.59
C LYS A 276 11.51 -22.67 21.71
N GLU A 277 12.00 -21.47 21.43
CA GLU A 277 13.42 -21.11 21.60
C GLU A 277 13.84 -21.03 23.07
N GLN A 278 12.94 -20.71 24.00
CA GLN A 278 13.21 -20.74 25.44
C GLN A 278 13.32 -22.18 26.02
N LEU A 279 12.90 -23.18 25.25
CA LEU A 279 12.93 -24.59 25.67
C LEU A 279 14.12 -25.41 25.11
N VAL A 280 14.99 -24.79 24.32
CA VAL A 280 16.21 -25.46 23.79
C VAL A 280 17.43 -24.91 24.51
N PRO A 281 18.18 -25.76 25.31
CA PRO A 281 19.43 -25.32 25.94
C PRO A 281 20.49 -25.02 24.88
N GLU A 282 21.25 -23.93 25.09
CA GLU A 282 22.44 -23.62 24.29
C GLU A 282 23.43 -24.77 24.28
N GLU A 283 23.46 -25.57 23.24
CA GLU A 283 24.62 -26.42 22.94
C GLU A 283 25.70 -25.57 22.28
N THR A 284 26.76 -25.37 23.04
CA THR A 284 27.99 -24.71 22.67
C THR A 284 28.68 -25.43 21.50
N SER A 285 28.62 -24.86 20.31
CA SER A 285 29.55 -25.23 19.24
C SER A 285 30.80 -24.34 19.30
N LYS A 286 31.85 -24.85 19.97
CA LYS A 286 33.21 -24.42 19.77
C LYS A 286 33.73 -25.05 18.48
N GLU A 287 33.78 -24.30 17.40
CA GLU A 287 34.66 -24.64 16.29
C GLU A 287 35.96 -23.82 16.44
N GLU A 288 37.04 -24.56 16.71
CA GLU A 288 38.42 -24.11 16.67
C GLU A 288 38.78 -23.72 15.24
N VAL A 289 39.02 -22.44 15.01
CA VAL A 289 39.69 -21.98 13.79
C VAL A 289 41.19 -21.95 14.07
N SER A 290 41.90 -22.93 13.54
CA SER A 290 43.37 -22.95 13.48
C SER A 290 43.87 -21.86 12.53
N ALA A 291 44.70 -20.96 13.04
CA ALA A 291 45.45 -20.00 12.26
C ALA A 291 46.73 -20.64 11.68
N PRO A 292 47.14 -20.33 10.46
CA PRO A 292 48.47 -20.72 9.96
C PRO A 292 49.54 -19.75 10.46
N GLU A 293 50.65 -20.36 10.95
CA GLU A 293 51.88 -19.69 11.32
C GLU A 293 52.49 -18.93 10.15
N ALA A 294 52.83 -17.65 10.33
CA ALA A 294 53.65 -16.88 9.43
C ALA A 294 55.05 -16.70 10.03
N GLY A 295 56.03 -17.21 9.31
CA GLY A 295 57.45 -17.19 9.66
C GLY A 295 58.07 -15.80 9.68
N ILE A 296 58.95 -15.67 10.60
CA ILE A 296 59.81 -14.52 10.91
C ILE A 296 60.85 -14.34 9.78
N GLY A 297 61.04 -13.13 9.32
CA GLY A 297 62.13 -12.71 8.48
C GLY A 297 62.53 -11.27 8.77
N GLU A 298 63.48 -11.12 9.68
CA GLU A 298 64.19 -9.85 9.91
C GLU A 298 64.97 -9.41 8.68
N LYS A 299 64.95 -8.11 8.36
CA LYS A 299 66.15 -7.35 7.92
C LYS A 299 65.99 -5.85 8.10
N GLU A 300 67.04 -5.34 8.68
CA GLU A 300 67.52 -4.02 9.12
C GLU A 300 67.36 -2.82 8.17
N ALA A 301 67.04 -1.73 8.80
CA ALA A 301 67.65 -0.37 8.83
C ALA A 301 68.21 0.27 7.56
N LYS A 302 67.80 1.52 7.32
CA LYS A 302 68.65 2.74 7.33
C LYS A 302 67.87 4.01 7.04
N THR A 303 67.89 4.86 8.02
CA THR A 303 68.10 6.29 8.24
C THR A 303 68.14 7.27 7.05
N GLN A 304 67.64 8.50 7.37
CA GLN A 304 67.95 9.85 6.86
C GLN A 304 67.01 10.34 5.73
N GLY A 305 66.45 11.52 5.79
CA GLY A 305 66.68 12.80 6.38
C GLY A 305 65.56 13.76 5.98
N GLU A 306 65.19 14.60 6.89
CA GLU A 306 64.54 15.92 6.70
C GLU A 306 65.58 16.94 6.23
N PRO A 307 65.28 18.22 5.91
CA PRO A 307 64.01 18.92 5.68
C PRO A 307 64.03 19.81 4.43
N GLU A 308 62.98 20.51 4.06
CA GLU A 308 63.01 21.98 3.90
C GLU A 308 61.67 22.58 3.45
N LYS A 309 61.38 23.69 4.11
CA LYS A 309 60.33 24.64 3.80
C LYS A 309 60.56 25.36 2.48
N THR A 310 59.52 25.83 1.81
CA THR A 310 59.42 27.24 1.36
C THR A 310 58.02 27.63 1.02
N ASP A 311 57.67 28.77 1.53
CA ASP A 311 56.57 29.70 1.29
C ASP A 311 56.34 30.02 -0.21
N GLY A 312 55.11 30.54 -0.48
CA GLY A 312 54.97 31.52 -1.55
C GLY A 312 53.65 31.51 -2.31
N ASN A 313 52.67 32.21 -1.78
CA ASN A 313 51.89 33.28 -2.39
C ASN A 313 51.65 33.25 -3.91
N ALA A 314 50.36 33.15 -4.30
CA ALA A 314 49.62 34.13 -5.12
C ALA A 314 48.13 33.71 -5.19
#